data_d9debb49886c731fdcf8d843af7229df
#
_entry.id   d9debb49886c731fdcf8d843af7229df
#
_cell.length_a   1.000
_cell.length_b   1.000
_cell.length_c   1.000
_cell.angle_alpha   90.00
_cell.angle_beta   90.00
_cell.angle_gamma   90.00
#
_symmetry.space_group_name_H-M   'P 1'
#
loop_
_entity.id
_entity.type
_entity.pdbx_description
1 polymer ?
#
loop_
_entity_poly.entity_id
_entity_poly.type
_entity_poly.pdbx_seq_one_letter_code
_entity_poly.pdbx_strand_id
1 'polypeptide(L)'
;MPRLVTLLLSLVGLVSCGHPTPEIRSLDPAHPPERLSDWGIAFVAGGELRVHAQALVYDLNTPLFSDYAAKQRAVWIPDGLQARVLADGRLEFPVGTVISKTFYYPLALDEQGTGRIRVARSTGGGTAAGIDLDSHLPVETRLLVRSEDGWHALGYTWDLARGEAFLSPAGAMIPLELAGPDGGQAFTYVVPDANQCSGCHRPEHGGELQPLGPRDWQLSDWSAWQARGFLDPTAHLSRTPVRWDDAATFPLEQRARAYLDANCAHCHNPSGPADTSGLHLGLDQPLDRHTGLCKPPVAVGRGSGNRPYDITPGRPAESIMVYRMRHNDPAIAMPELGRSVVHEEGSALVESWIASLPGNC
;
A
#
# COMPACT_ATOMS: atom_id res chain seq x y z
N MET A 1 71.43 -36.33 -13.22
CA MET A 1 70.40 -36.57 -12.26
C MET A 1 69.60 -35.23 -12.09
N PRO A 2 68.42 -35.09 -12.70
CA PRO A 2 67.64 -33.85 -12.55
C PRO A 2 66.74 -33.96 -11.28
N ARG A 3 66.76 -32.90 -10.46
CA ARG A 3 65.90 -32.75 -9.29
C ARG A 3 64.49 -32.28 -9.71
N LEU A 4 63.48 -33.10 -9.44
CA LEU A 4 62.08 -32.75 -9.56
C LEU A 4 61.73 -31.79 -8.41
N VAL A 5 61.31 -30.56 -8.75
CA VAL A 5 60.71 -29.62 -7.79
C VAL A 5 59.18 -29.80 -7.88
N THR A 6 58.59 -30.36 -6.84
CA THR A 6 57.16 -30.53 -6.70
C THR A 6 56.56 -29.22 -6.18
N LEU A 7 55.84 -28.51 -7.05
CA LEU A 7 55.10 -27.28 -6.67
C LEU A 7 53.75 -27.69 -6.01
N LEU A 8 53.63 -27.52 -4.69
CA LEU A 8 52.34 -27.65 -3.99
C LEU A 8 51.52 -26.39 -4.25
N LEU A 9 50.46 -26.49 -5.06
CA LEU A 9 49.41 -25.48 -5.16
C LEU A 9 48.50 -25.62 -3.95
N SER A 10 48.60 -24.67 -3.01
CA SER A 10 47.64 -24.52 -1.92
C SER A 10 46.35 -23.87 -2.47
N LEU A 11 45.28 -24.65 -2.62
CA LEU A 11 43.95 -24.14 -2.89
C LEU A 11 43.42 -23.46 -1.61
N VAL A 12 43.50 -22.12 -1.56
CA VAL A 12 42.80 -21.33 -0.54
C VAL A 12 41.32 -21.29 -0.95
N GLY A 13 40.53 -22.14 -0.34
CA GLY A 13 39.07 -22.07 -0.46
C GLY A 13 38.54 -20.77 0.18
N LEU A 14 38.06 -19.85 -0.62
CA LEU A 14 37.30 -18.71 -0.15
C LEU A 14 35.99 -19.24 0.47
N VAL A 15 35.97 -19.41 1.80
CA VAL A 15 34.72 -19.62 2.55
C VAL A 15 33.99 -18.28 2.52
N SER A 16 33.04 -18.15 1.61
CA SER A 16 32.04 -17.08 1.65
C SER A 16 31.22 -17.24 2.93
N CYS A 17 31.44 -16.38 3.91
CA CYS A 17 30.57 -16.25 5.08
C CYS A 17 29.22 -15.65 4.65
N GLY A 18 28.44 -16.39 3.88
CA GLY A 18 27.05 -16.05 3.65
C GLY A 18 26.28 -16.27 4.96
N HIS A 19 25.68 -15.20 5.48
CA HIS A 19 24.70 -15.36 6.57
C HIS A 19 23.58 -16.26 6.05
N PRO A 20 23.15 -17.28 6.80
CA PRO A 20 22.03 -18.12 6.37
C PRO A 20 20.80 -17.23 6.18
N THR A 21 20.08 -17.42 5.06
CA THR A 21 18.79 -16.77 4.85
C THR A 21 17.85 -17.19 5.99
N PRO A 22 17.22 -16.25 6.71
CA PRO A 22 16.30 -16.59 7.78
C PRO A 22 15.13 -17.40 7.22
N GLU A 23 14.63 -18.35 7.95
CA GLU A 23 13.43 -19.11 7.60
C GLU A 23 12.18 -18.24 7.85
N ILE A 24 11.18 -18.28 6.94
CA ILE A 24 9.89 -17.62 7.21
C ILE A 24 9.18 -18.42 8.29
N ARG A 25 8.73 -17.73 9.33
CA ARG A 25 8.06 -18.32 10.48
C ARG A 25 6.65 -17.78 10.59
N SER A 26 5.68 -18.68 10.74
CA SER A 26 4.34 -18.33 11.22
C SER A 26 4.41 -18.26 12.75
N LEU A 27 4.80 -17.09 13.26
CA LEU A 27 4.90 -16.84 14.70
C LEU A 27 3.52 -16.46 15.26
N ASP A 28 3.36 -16.61 16.57
CA ASP A 28 2.15 -16.18 17.28
C ASP A 28 2.00 -14.65 17.19
N PRO A 29 1.02 -14.12 16.45
CA PRO A 29 0.85 -12.67 16.29
C PRO A 29 0.29 -11.98 17.54
N ALA A 30 -0.17 -12.71 18.55
CA ALA A 30 -0.54 -12.17 19.85
C ALA A 30 0.68 -11.82 20.69
N HIS A 31 1.83 -12.44 20.41
CA HIS A 31 3.13 -12.17 21.03
C HIS A 31 4.18 -11.92 19.93
N PRO A 32 4.03 -10.85 19.15
CA PRO A 32 4.88 -10.60 17.99
C PRO A 32 6.33 -10.32 18.43
N PRO A 33 7.33 -10.76 17.66
CA PRO A 33 8.72 -10.45 17.95
C PRO A 33 8.98 -8.94 17.84
N GLU A 34 9.99 -8.48 18.59
CA GLU A 34 10.40 -7.07 18.56
C GLU A 34 10.97 -6.66 17.21
N ARG A 35 11.62 -7.58 16.48
CA ARG A 35 12.29 -7.32 15.21
C ARG A 35 11.51 -7.88 14.03
N LEU A 36 11.47 -7.10 12.96
CA LEU A 36 10.86 -7.55 11.70
C LEU A 36 11.59 -8.79 11.12
N SER A 37 12.92 -8.81 11.19
CA SER A 37 13.74 -9.90 10.66
C SER A 37 13.44 -11.26 11.29
N ASP A 38 12.90 -11.31 12.51
CA ASP A 38 12.53 -12.56 13.20
C ASP A 38 11.38 -13.30 12.49
N TRP A 39 10.55 -12.61 11.70
CA TRP A 39 9.53 -13.22 10.83
C TRP A 39 10.13 -13.93 9.61
N GLY A 40 11.35 -13.57 9.23
CA GLY A 40 12.04 -14.12 8.07
C GLY A 40 11.50 -13.69 6.71
N ILE A 41 10.35 -13.02 6.63
CA ILE A 41 9.75 -12.60 5.35
C ILE A 41 10.49 -11.40 4.71
N ALA A 42 11.04 -10.51 5.53
CA ALA A 42 11.83 -9.37 5.09
C ALA A 42 13.01 -9.15 6.06
N PHE A 43 14.21 -8.88 5.52
CA PHE A 43 15.43 -8.74 6.30
C PHE A 43 16.48 -7.95 5.52
N VAL A 44 17.45 -7.36 6.22
CA VAL A 44 18.56 -6.65 5.59
C VAL A 44 19.74 -7.59 5.34
N ALA A 45 20.26 -7.59 4.13
CA ALA A 45 21.46 -8.32 3.75
C ALA A 45 22.22 -7.58 2.64
N GLY A 46 23.52 -7.33 2.86
CA GLY A 46 24.38 -6.69 1.88
C GLY A 46 24.01 -5.25 1.54
N GLY A 47 23.47 -4.48 2.51
CA GLY A 47 23.01 -3.10 2.28
C GLY A 47 21.64 -2.98 1.62
N GLU A 48 20.94 -4.09 1.40
CA GLU A 48 19.59 -4.12 0.81
C GLU A 48 18.58 -4.70 1.79
N LEU A 49 17.40 -4.10 1.82
CA LEU A 49 16.22 -4.75 2.40
C LEU A 49 15.66 -5.74 1.37
N ARG A 50 15.69 -7.00 1.71
CA ARG A 50 15.29 -8.12 0.84
C ARG A 50 14.03 -8.80 1.33
N VAL A 51 13.25 -9.27 0.39
CA VAL A 51 12.13 -10.20 0.63
C VAL A 51 12.65 -11.63 0.49
N HIS A 52 12.19 -12.52 1.34
CA HIS A 52 12.56 -13.93 1.30
C HIS A 52 12.16 -14.59 -0.03
N ALA A 53 13.00 -15.46 -0.58
CA ALA A 53 12.77 -16.09 -1.88
C ALA A 53 11.53 -16.98 -1.97
N GLN A 54 11.02 -17.46 -0.83
CA GLN A 54 9.76 -18.22 -0.78
C GLN A 54 8.52 -17.32 -0.79
N ALA A 55 8.64 -16.04 -0.47
CA ALA A 55 7.54 -15.10 -0.61
C ALA A 55 7.46 -14.57 -2.05
N LEU A 56 6.26 -14.28 -2.51
CA LEU A 56 6.00 -13.68 -3.81
C LEU A 56 5.92 -12.16 -3.65
N VAL A 57 6.82 -11.43 -4.31
CA VAL A 57 6.70 -9.98 -4.46
C VAL A 57 5.64 -9.68 -5.51
N TYR A 58 4.72 -8.77 -5.22
CA TYR A 58 3.63 -8.42 -6.14
C TYR A 58 3.33 -6.92 -6.13
N ASP A 59 2.68 -6.46 -7.18
CA ASP A 59 2.19 -5.10 -7.27
C ASP A 59 0.71 -5.05 -7.65
N LEU A 60 0.12 -3.86 -7.60
CA LEU A 60 -1.29 -3.62 -7.85
C LEU A 60 -1.48 -2.71 -9.08
N ASN A 61 -2.49 -2.99 -9.88
CA ASN A 61 -2.88 -2.17 -11.04
C ASN A 61 -3.28 -0.74 -10.64
N THR A 62 -3.99 -0.62 -9.53
CA THR A 62 -4.37 0.69 -8.96
C THR A 62 -4.09 0.65 -7.45
N PRO A 63 -2.90 1.09 -7.02
CA PRO A 63 -2.53 1.07 -5.61
C PRO A 63 -3.18 2.22 -4.84
N LEU A 64 -3.46 1.98 -3.54
CA LEU A 64 -3.84 3.02 -2.59
C LEU A 64 -2.69 4.02 -2.43
N PHE A 65 -3.00 5.31 -2.47
CA PHE A 65 -2.04 6.40 -2.25
C PHE A 65 -1.60 6.48 -0.78
N SER A 66 -0.34 6.80 -0.54
CA SER A 66 0.23 7.07 0.78
C SER A 66 1.42 8.00 0.63
N ASP A 67 1.17 9.29 0.61
CA ASP A 67 2.18 10.38 0.62
C ASP A 67 3.34 10.20 -0.39
N TYR A 68 3.06 9.66 -1.58
CA TYR A 68 4.06 9.34 -2.60
C TYR A 68 5.11 8.29 -2.19
N ALA A 69 4.92 7.57 -1.09
CA ALA A 69 5.78 6.45 -0.77
C ALA A 69 5.63 5.31 -1.79
N ALA A 70 6.75 4.75 -2.24
CA ALA A 70 6.76 3.47 -2.91
C ALA A 70 6.34 2.36 -1.95
N LYS A 71 5.88 1.25 -2.47
CA LYS A 71 5.43 0.11 -1.66
C LYS A 71 5.97 -1.19 -2.24
N GLN A 72 6.82 -1.87 -1.48
CA GLN A 72 7.16 -3.27 -1.75
C GLN A 72 6.17 -4.15 -1.00
N ARG A 73 5.46 -5.00 -1.72
CA ARG A 73 4.49 -5.94 -1.17
C ARG A 73 4.97 -7.35 -1.40
N ALA A 74 4.86 -8.19 -0.38
CA ALA A 74 5.13 -9.60 -0.53
C ALA A 74 4.08 -10.42 0.22
N VAL A 75 3.83 -11.62 -0.27
CA VAL A 75 2.97 -12.61 0.36
C VAL A 75 3.70 -13.93 0.47
N TRP A 76 3.55 -14.57 1.59
CA TRP A 76 3.95 -15.95 1.79
C TRP A 76 2.74 -16.75 2.26
N ILE A 77 2.53 -17.88 1.61
CA ILE A 77 1.50 -18.86 1.95
C ILE A 77 2.24 -20.16 2.30
N PRO A 78 1.90 -20.83 3.40
CA PRO A 78 2.54 -22.11 3.77
C PRO A 78 2.47 -23.14 2.65
N ASP A 79 3.50 -23.96 2.53
CA ASP A 79 3.63 -24.96 1.48
C ASP A 79 2.40 -25.88 1.38
N GLY A 80 1.94 -26.11 0.17
CA GLY A 80 0.78 -26.94 -0.12
C GLY A 80 -0.58 -26.29 0.12
N LEU A 81 -0.61 -25.02 0.58
CA LEU A 81 -1.84 -24.24 0.76
C LEU A 81 -1.97 -23.20 -0.35
N GLN A 82 -3.22 -22.76 -0.61
CA GLN A 82 -3.54 -21.78 -1.64
C GLN A 82 -4.57 -20.78 -1.13
N ALA A 83 -4.54 -19.57 -1.65
CA ALA A 83 -5.63 -18.62 -1.50
C ALA A 83 -6.77 -18.97 -2.45
N ARG A 84 -8.01 -18.71 -2.03
CA ARG A 84 -9.23 -18.92 -2.80
C ARG A 84 -9.80 -17.59 -3.28
N VAL A 85 -10.22 -17.52 -4.54
CA VAL A 85 -10.93 -16.35 -5.07
C VAL A 85 -12.40 -16.44 -4.68
N LEU A 86 -12.91 -15.42 -3.99
CA LEU A 86 -14.32 -15.31 -3.63
C LEU A 86 -15.12 -14.69 -4.78
N ALA A 87 -16.45 -14.81 -4.73
CA ALA A 87 -17.35 -14.32 -5.77
C ALA A 87 -17.26 -12.78 -5.99
N ASP A 88 -16.85 -12.03 -4.98
CA ASP A 88 -16.62 -10.59 -5.04
C ASP A 88 -15.16 -10.21 -5.39
N GLY A 89 -14.36 -11.18 -5.82
CA GLY A 89 -12.97 -11.02 -6.20
C GLY A 89 -11.98 -10.89 -5.05
N ARG A 90 -12.41 -10.90 -3.79
CA ARG A 90 -11.51 -10.96 -2.64
C ARG A 90 -10.73 -12.27 -2.64
N LEU A 91 -9.50 -12.22 -2.13
CA LEU A 91 -8.71 -13.43 -1.87
C LEU A 91 -8.89 -13.84 -0.40
N GLU A 92 -9.36 -15.06 -0.22
CA GLU A 92 -9.40 -15.70 1.10
C GLU A 92 -8.11 -16.49 1.30
N PHE A 93 -7.34 -16.10 2.29
CA PHE A 93 -6.04 -16.68 2.57
C PHE A 93 -6.11 -17.75 3.66
N PRO A 94 -5.34 -18.84 3.54
CA PRO A 94 -5.27 -19.87 4.57
C PRO A 94 -4.56 -19.39 5.84
N VAL A 95 -4.83 -20.07 6.95
CA VAL A 95 -4.08 -19.88 8.21
C VAL A 95 -2.59 -20.06 7.99
N GLY A 96 -1.78 -19.23 8.63
CA GLY A 96 -0.34 -19.19 8.48
C GLY A 96 0.16 -18.19 7.43
N THR A 97 -0.73 -17.63 6.59
CA THR A 97 -0.33 -16.61 5.60
C THR A 97 0.24 -15.37 6.26
N VAL A 98 1.34 -14.86 5.70
CA VAL A 98 1.97 -13.59 6.06
C VAL A 98 2.00 -12.68 4.84
N ILE A 99 1.41 -11.49 4.95
CA ILE A 99 1.49 -10.44 3.94
C ILE A 99 2.34 -9.32 4.52
N SER A 100 3.39 -8.90 3.80
CA SER A 100 4.22 -7.75 4.16
C SER A 100 4.04 -6.59 3.19
N LYS A 101 4.08 -5.37 3.71
CA LYS A 101 4.06 -4.15 2.91
C LYS A 101 5.03 -3.14 3.51
N THR A 102 6.15 -2.93 2.84
CA THR A 102 7.14 -1.91 3.20
C THR A 102 6.89 -0.63 2.42
N PHE A 103 6.80 0.48 3.14
CA PHE A 103 6.73 1.82 2.57
C PHE A 103 8.12 2.44 2.59
N TYR A 104 8.52 3.01 1.47
CA TYR A 104 9.85 3.58 1.32
C TYR A 104 9.87 4.72 0.30
N TYR A 105 10.90 5.56 0.37
CA TYR A 105 11.11 6.67 -0.55
C TYR A 105 12.50 6.59 -1.18
N PRO A 106 12.67 6.99 -2.44
CA PRO A 106 13.98 7.36 -2.94
C PRO A 106 14.50 8.57 -2.16
N LEU A 107 15.78 8.54 -1.76
CA LEU A 107 16.43 9.71 -1.15
C LEU A 107 16.67 10.79 -2.21
N ALA A 108 16.39 12.04 -1.86
CA ALA A 108 16.76 13.18 -2.70
C ALA A 108 18.15 13.65 -2.28
N LEU A 109 19.12 13.55 -3.20
CA LEU A 109 20.54 13.73 -2.95
C LEU A 109 21.03 15.20 -2.94
N ASP A 110 20.15 16.18 -2.87
CA ASP A 110 20.54 17.58 -2.85
C ASP A 110 20.69 18.12 -1.41
N GLU A 111 21.82 18.79 -1.17
CA GLU A 111 22.36 19.20 0.13
C GLU A 111 21.69 20.45 0.76
N GLN A 112 20.43 20.67 0.70
CA GLN A 112 19.84 21.83 1.40
C GLN A 112 19.31 21.41 2.78
N GLY A 113 20.13 21.61 3.80
CA GLY A 113 19.88 21.21 5.17
C GLY A 113 18.71 21.95 5.84
N THR A 114 17.52 21.38 5.76
CA THR A 114 16.33 21.85 6.53
C THR A 114 16.20 21.12 7.87
N GLY A 115 17.13 20.20 8.20
CA GLY A 115 17.00 19.33 9.37
C GLY A 115 15.97 18.21 9.19
N ARG A 116 15.39 18.06 7.99
CA ARG A 116 14.48 16.99 7.59
C ARG A 116 15.14 16.09 6.58
N ILE A 117 14.74 14.82 6.54
CA ILE A 117 15.20 13.90 5.49
C ILE A 117 14.44 14.25 4.21
N ARG A 118 15.19 14.58 3.16
CA ARG A 118 14.61 14.88 1.85
C ARG A 118 14.42 13.62 1.04
N VAL A 119 13.21 13.47 0.50
CA VAL A 119 12.79 12.30 -0.26
C VAL A 119 12.17 12.73 -1.59
N ALA A 120 12.30 11.87 -2.60
CA ALA A 120 11.68 12.09 -3.89
C ALA A 120 10.30 11.41 -3.94
N ARG A 121 9.42 11.91 -4.83
CA ARG A 121 8.17 11.23 -5.16
C ARG A 121 8.47 9.90 -5.83
N SER A 122 7.85 8.84 -5.36
CA SER A 122 7.84 7.60 -6.13
C SER A 122 6.73 7.65 -7.18
N THR A 123 7.07 7.29 -8.41
CA THR A 123 6.13 7.23 -9.54
C THR A 123 5.62 5.83 -9.83
N GLY A 124 5.98 4.83 -9.02
CA GLY A 124 5.58 3.44 -9.28
C GLY A 124 5.65 2.53 -8.06
N GLY A 125 5.09 1.35 -8.19
CA GLY A 125 5.23 0.25 -7.23
C GLY A 125 6.62 -0.37 -7.32
N GLY A 126 7.14 -0.80 -6.16
CA GLY A 126 8.40 -1.53 -6.10
C GLY A 126 8.19 -3.03 -6.34
N THR A 127 8.40 -3.51 -7.55
CA THR A 127 8.47 -4.95 -7.84
C THR A 127 9.86 -5.54 -7.58
N ALA A 128 10.83 -4.71 -7.19
CA ALA A 128 12.17 -5.18 -6.87
C ALA A 128 12.15 -6.09 -5.65
N ALA A 129 12.83 -7.23 -5.74
CA ALA A 129 13.01 -8.16 -4.62
C ALA A 129 13.93 -7.58 -3.51
N GLY A 130 14.65 -6.49 -3.80
CA GLY A 130 15.51 -5.75 -2.88
C GLY A 130 15.32 -4.24 -2.99
N ILE A 131 15.47 -3.54 -1.87
CA ILE A 131 15.51 -2.08 -1.76
C ILE A 131 16.91 -1.71 -1.26
N ASP A 132 17.66 -1.00 -2.08
CA ASP A 132 18.99 -0.48 -1.72
C ASP A 132 18.85 0.63 -0.67
N LEU A 133 19.42 0.41 0.50
CA LEU A 133 19.32 1.31 1.66
C LEU A 133 20.23 2.53 1.58
N ASP A 134 21.22 2.54 0.66
CA ASP A 134 22.04 3.71 0.42
C ASP A 134 21.32 4.78 -0.40
N SER A 135 20.35 4.37 -1.21
CA SER A 135 19.58 5.26 -2.10
C SER A 135 18.10 5.39 -1.71
N HIS A 136 17.62 4.60 -0.77
CA HIS A 136 16.21 4.60 -0.36
C HIS A 136 16.05 4.61 1.17
N LEU A 137 15.00 5.27 1.62
CA LEU A 137 14.57 5.35 3.01
C LEU A 137 13.33 4.47 3.22
N PRO A 138 13.42 3.26 3.77
CA PRO A 138 12.25 2.56 4.30
C PRO A 138 11.77 3.28 5.57
N VAL A 139 10.48 3.52 5.67
CA VAL A 139 9.87 4.23 6.81
C VAL A 139 9.12 3.27 7.73
N GLU A 140 8.36 2.35 7.16
CA GLU A 140 7.65 1.33 7.93
C GLU A 140 7.48 0.03 7.11
N THR A 141 7.32 -1.07 7.81
CA THR A 141 6.81 -2.33 7.25
C THR A 141 5.60 -2.78 8.06
N ARG A 142 4.48 -3.01 7.39
CA ARG A 142 3.28 -3.58 7.99
C ARG A 142 3.18 -5.05 7.64
N LEU A 143 2.84 -5.85 8.63
CA LEU A 143 2.50 -7.26 8.44
C LEU A 143 1.01 -7.48 8.70
N LEU A 144 0.38 -8.29 7.87
CA LEU A 144 -0.88 -8.94 8.15
C LEU A 144 -0.59 -10.44 8.29
N VAL A 145 -0.94 -11.00 9.43
CA VAL A 145 -0.69 -12.40 9.76
C VAL A 145 -2.01 -13.11 9.99
N ARG A 146 -2.28 -14.19 9.26
CA ARG A 146 -3.49 -14.99 9.41
C ARG A 146 -3.25 -16.10 10.41
N SER A 147 -3.89 -16.03 11.58
CA SER A 147 -3.92 -17.09 12.59
C SER A 147 -5.29 -17.78 12.62
N GLU A 148 -5.46 -18.76 13.51
CA GLU A 148 -6.74 -19.47 13.66
C GLU A 148 -7.88 -18.56 14.14
N ASP A 149 -7.55 -17.57 14.96
CA ASP A 149 -8.50 -16.61 15.54
C ASP A 149 -8.72 -15.35 14.67
N GLY A 150 -8.10 -15.25 13.49
CA GLY A 150 -8.32 -14.16 12.57
C GLY A 150 -7.06 -13.54 11.98
N TRP A 151 -7.18 -12.32 11.47
CA TRP A 151 -6.06 -11.52 10.98
C TRP A 151 -5.53 -10.60 12.08
N HIS A 152 -4.22 -10.46 12.12
CA HIS A 152 -3.51 -9.53 13.00
C HIS A 152 -2.72 -8.54 12.16
N ALA A 153 -2.81 -7.25 12.51
CA ALA A 153 -2.06 -6.18 11.87
C ALA A 153 -0.94 -5.71 12.80
N LEU A 154 0.29 -5.76 12.31
CA LEU A 154 1.50 -5.40 13.05
C LEU A 154 2.27 -4.32 12.29
N GLY A 155 2.65 -3.24 12.97
CA GLY A 155 3.46 -2.16 12.42
C GLY A 155 4.89 -2.22 12.94
N TYR A 156 5.87 -2.10 12.04
CA TYR A 156 7.30 -2.02 12.34
C TYR A 156 7.86 -0.73 11.75
N THR A 157 8.57 0.05 12.56
CA THR A 157 9.23 1.29 12.13
C THR A 157 10.72 1.05 11.94
N TRP A 158 11.29 1.55 10.84
CA TRP A 158 12.70 1.34 10.47
C TRP A 158 13.64 2.22 11.27
N ASP A 159 14.70 1.61 11.82
CA ASP A 159 15.90 2.24 12.35
C ASP A 159 17.08 1.93 11.42
N LEU A 160 17.40 2.86 10.53
CA LEU A 160 18.47 2.66 9.54
C LEU A 160 19.84 2.51 10.17
N ALA A 161 20.11 3.14 11.32
CA ALA A 161 21.38 3.01 12.01
C ALA A 161 21.63 1.58 12.51
N ARG A 162 20.56 0.86 12.78
CA ARG A 162 20.58 -0.56 13.20
C ARG A 162 20.39 -1.53 12.05
N GLY A 163 19.96 -1.04 10.86
CA GLY A 163 19.59 -1.89 9.73
C GLY A 163 18.45 -2.84 10.03
N GLU A 164 17.46 -2.41 10.85
CA GLU A 164 16.37 -3.23 11.34
C GLU A 164 15.09 -2.41 11.51
N ALA A 165 13.94 -3.06 11.47
CA ALA A 165 12.67 -2.46 11.86
C ALA A 165 12.15 -3.07 13.15
N PHE A 166 11.65 -2.21 14.03
CA PHE A 166 11.17 -2.58 15.35
C PHE A 166 9.67 -2.43 15.48
N LEU A 167 9.06 -3.35 16.23
CA LEU A 167 7.62 -3.33 16.51
C LEU A 167 7.22 -1.99 17.13
N SER A 168 6.23 -1.33 16.53
CA SER A 168 5.79 0.02 16.89
C SER A 168 4.27 0.09 17.04
N PRO A 169 3.68 -0.48 18.10
CA PRO A 169 2.23 -0.51 18.29
C PRO A 169 1.62 0.88 18.52
N ALA A 170 2.41 1.84 18.97
CA ALA A 170 2.01 3.23 19.15
C ALA A 170 2.14 4.08 17.88
N GLY A 171 2.64 3.49 16.78
CA GLY A 171 2.95 4.23 15.57
C GLY A 171 4.16 5.14 15.72
N ALA A 172 4.39 6.00 14.73
CA ALA A 172 5.48 6.98 14.74
C ALA A 172 5.14 8.21 13.88
N MET A 173 5.83 9.32 14.13
CA MET A 173 5.79 10.53 13.32
C MET A 173 7.18 10.80 12.76
N ILE A 174 7.32 10.77 11.43
CA ILE A 174 8.61 10.91 10.74
C ILE A 174 8.58 12.23 9.95
N PRO A 175 9.36 13.26 10.36
CA PRO A 175 9.41 14.53 9.66
C PRO A 175 10.22 14.39 8.36
N LEU A 176 9.56 14.55 7.21
CA LEU A 176 10.14 14.43 5.88
C LEU A 176 9.93 15.73 5.09
N GLU A 177 10.71 15.87 4.02
CA GLU A 177 10.55 16.89 3.01
C GLU A 177 10.48 16.24 1.63
N LEU A 178 9.35 16.40 0.95
CA LEU A 178 9.15 15.89 -0.40
C LEU A 178 9.77 16.86 -1.41
N ALA A 179 10.79 16.44 -2.13
CA ALA A 179 11.46 17.24 -3.15
C ALA A 179 10.50 17.57 -4.30
N GLY A 180 10.58 18.78 -4.82
CA GLY A 180 9.76 19.26 -5.92
C GLY A 180 10.43 20.39 -6.67
N PRO A 181 9.93 20.75 -7.88
CA PRO A 181 10.54 21.78 -8.74
C PRO A 181 10.52 23.19 -8.12
N ASP A 182 9.53 23.47 -7.27
CA ASP A 182 9.36 24.78 -6.61
C ASP A 182 9.95 24.81 -5.19
N GLY A 183 10.89 23.91 -4.88
CA GLY A 183 11.42 23.67 -3.55
C GLY A 183 10.85 22.41 -2.91
N GLY A 184 11.06 22.24 -1.61
CA GLY A 184 10.57 21.09 -0.88
C GLY A 184 9.22 21.35 -0.21
N GLN A 185 8.37 20.32 -0.11
CA GLN A 185 7.17 20.34 0.71
C GLN A 185 7.43 19.58 2.01
N ALA A 186 7.53 20.30 3.12
CA ALA A 186 7.65 19.68 4.43
C ALA A 186 6.34 19.01 4.83
N PHE A 187 6.42 17.78 5.32
CA PHE A 187 5.28 17.04 5.86
C PHE A 187 5.73 16.09 6.98
N THR A 188 4.78 15.53 7.68
CA THR A 188 5.03 14.46 8.64
C THR A 188 4.40 13.19 8.12
N TYR A 189 5.24 12.18 7.84
CA TYR A 189 4.75 10.83 7.55
C TYR A 189 4.25 10.22 8.86
N VAL A 190 3.01 9.76 8.88
CA VAL A 190 2.39 9.15 10.06
C VAL A 190 2.37 7.64 9.90
N VAL A 191 3.17 6.93 10.69
CA VAL A 191 3.04 5.48 10.87
C VAL A 191 1.82 5.27 11.78
N PRO A 192 0.77 4.57 11.33
CA PRO A 192 -0.43 4.40 12.12
C PRO A 192 -0.19 3.52 13.35
N ASP A 193 -0.89 3.83 14.44
CA ASP A 193 -0.97 2.97 15.60
C ASP A 193 -1.87 1.74 15.35
N ALA A 194 -1.89 0.80 16.31
CA ALA A 194 -2.68 -0.43 16.19
C ALA A 194 -4.19 -0.17 16.08
N ASN A 195 -4.72 0.91 16.67
CA ASN A 195 -6.15 1.25 16.58
C ASN A 195 -6.49 1.84 15.21
N GLN A 196 -5.60 2.69 14.68
CA GLN A 196 -5.76 3.27 13.34
C GLN A 196 -5.71 2.20 12.22
N CYS A 197 -4.96 1.11 12.42
CA CYS A 197 -5.02 -0.05 11.50
C CYS A 197 -6.44 -0.60 11.40
N SER A 198 -7.14 -0.73 12.53
CA SER A 198 -8.51 -1.21 12.58
C SER A 198 -9.49 -0.27 11.86
N GLY A 199 -9.23 1.04 11.83
CA GLY A 199 -10.08 2.03 11.15
C GLY A 199 -10.25 1.80 9.66
N CYS A 200 -9.24 1.21 9.00
CA CYS A 200 -9.30 0.82 7.58
C CYS A 200 -9.55 -0.68 7.40
N HIS A 201 -8.92 -1.53 8.24
CA HIS A 201 -8.89 -2.98 8.05
C HIS A 201 -10.09 -3.73 8.64
N ARG A 202 -11.07 -3.04 9.23
CA ARG A 202 -12.36 -3.62 9.60
C ARG A 202 -13.43 -3.12 8.63
N PRO A 203 -13.75 -3.88 7.58
CA PRO A 203 -14.68 -3.45 6.54
C PRO A 203 -16.14 -3.36 7.01
N GLU A 204 -16.45 -3.93 8.18
CA GLU A 204 -17.77 -3.90 8.79
C GLU A 204 -17.68 -3.41 10.24
N HIS A 205 -18.70 -2.68 10.70
CA HIS A 205 -18.80 -2.23 12.08
C HIS A 205 -18.75 -3.43 13.04
N GLY A 206 -17.74 -3.46 13.90
CA GLY A 206 -17.55 -4.57 14.85
C GLY A 206 -17.07 -5.89 14.22
N GLY A 207 -16.81 -5.91 12.92
CA GLY A 207 -16.29 -7.08 12.19
C GLY A 207 -14.83 -7.40 12.52
N GLU A 208 -14.38 -8.54 12.00
CA GLU A 208 -12.98 -8.96 12.13
C GLU A 208 -12.07 -8.12 11.24
N LEU A 209 -10.80 -8.01 11.63
CA LEU A 209 -9.77 -7.39 10.84
C LEU A 209 -9.55 -8.20 9.55
N GLN A 210 -9.42 -7.54 8.40
CA GLN A 210 -9.23 -8.18 7.10
C GLN A 210 -8.22 -7.38 6.25
N PRO A 211 -7.51 -8.02 5.31
CA PRO A 211 -6.77 -7.31 4.28
C PRO A 211 -7.71 -6.43 3.45
N LEU A 212 -7.30 -5.20 3.15
CA LEU A 212 -8.02 -4.33 2.19
C LEU A 212 -7.99 -4.88 0.77
N GLY A 213 -7.00 -5.68 0.47
CA GLY A 213 -6.74 -6.37 -0.78
C GLY A 213 -5.52 -7.29 -0.64
N PRO A 214 -5.05 -7.88 -1.76
CA PRO A 214 -5.54 -7.63 -3.11
C PRO A 214 -6.87 -8.31 -3.39
N ARG A 215 -7.68 -7.68 -4.26
CA ARG A 215 -8.70 -8.40 -5.02
C ARG A 215 -8.07 -8.95 -6.29
N ASP A 216 -8.68 -9.94 -6.91
CA ASP A 216 -8.13 -10.62 -8.10
C ASP A 216 -7.75 -9.64 -9.22
N TRP A 217 -8.64 -8.69 -9.56
CA TRP A 217 -8.39 -7.67 -10.59
C TRP A 217 -7.39 -6.57 -10.19
N GLN A 218 -7.02 -6.49 -8.92
CA GLN A 218 -6.00 -5.53 -8.46
C GLN A 218 -4.59 -6.05 -8.70
N LEU A 219 -4.39 -7.36 -8.83
CA LEU A 219 -3.07 -7.94 -9.05
C LEU A 219 -2.53 -7.56 -10.44
N SER A 220 -1.32 -7.01 -10.48
CA SER A 220 -0.66 -6.65 -11.74
C SER A 220 -0.17 -7.88 -12.52
N ASP A 221 0.15 -8.97 -11.82
CA ASP A 221 0.59 -10.23 -12.42
C ASP A 221 -0.13 -11.43 -11.76
N TRP A 222 -1.30 -11.73 -12.29
CA TRP A 222 -2.10 -12.90 -11.89
C TRP A 222 -1.38 -14.22 -12.12
N SER A 223 -0.65 -14.32 -13.24
CA SER A 223 0.03 -15.54 -13.64
C SER A 223 1.16 -15.91 -12.69
N ALA A 224 1.85 -14.94 -12.11
CA ALA A 224 2.89 -15.19 -11.12
C ALA A 224 2.33 -15.86 -9.86
N TRP A 225 1.12 -15.51 -9.42
CA TRP A 225 0.46 -16.14 -8.28
C TRP A 225 0.09 -17.60 -8.57
N GLN A 226 -0.39 -17.89 -9.79
CA GLN A 226 -0.67 -19.26 -10.22
C GLN A 226 0.62 -20.08 -10.37
N ALA A 227 1.64 -19.52 -11.02
CA ALA A 227 2.94 -20.18 -11.21
C ALA A 227 3.64 -20.49 -9.87
N ARG A 228 3.43 -19.62 -8.85
CA ARG A 228 3.93 -19.84 -7.49
C ARG A 228 3.15 -20.92 -6.73
N GLY A 229 1.99 -21.33 -7.23
CA GLY A 229 1.09 -22.26 -6.54
C GLY A 229 0.24 -21.59 -5.44
N PHE A 230 0.16 -20.27 -5.40
CA PHE A 230 -0.61 -19.53 -4.40
C PHE A 230 -2.08 -19.37 -4.78
N LEU A 231 -2.43 -19.66 -6.04
CA LEU A 231 -3.79 -19.71 -6.56
C LEU A 231 -3.99 -20.98 -7.38
N ASP A 232 -5.24 -21.45 -7.42
CA ASP A 232 -5.64 -22.54 -8.31
C ASP A 232 -5.31 -22.15 -9.78
N PRO A 233 -4.63 -23.03 -10.56
CA PRO A 233 -4.30 -22.73 -11.94
C PRO A 233 -5.53 -22.55 -12.85
N THR A 234 -6.70 -23.02 -12.43
CA THR A 234 -7.97 -22.85 -13.15
C THR A 234 -8.76 -21.62 -12.71
N ALA A 235 -8.30 -20.90 -11.67
CA ALA A 235 -8.94 -19.67 -11.23
C ALA A 235 -8.80 -18.58 -12.29
N HIS A 236 -9.86 -17.80 -12.48
CA HIS A 236 -9.91 -16.70 -13.44
C HIS A 236 -10.22 -15.37 -12.75
N LEU A 237 -9.78 -14.29 -13.36
CA LEU A 237 -10.12 -12.95 -12.93
C LEU A 237 -11.64 -12.73 -13.03
N SER A 238 -12.22 -12.15 -11.98
CA SER A 238 -13.64 -11.80 -11.96
C SER A 238 -13.99 -10.64 -12.89
N ARG A 239 -13.00 -9.81 -13.23
CA ARG A 239 -13.14 -8.67 -14.15
C ARG A 239 -11.81 -8.23 -14.73
N THR A 240 -11.87 -7.37 -15.76
CA THR A 240 -10.68 -6.75 -16.37
C THR A 240 -10.00 -5.82 -15.37
N PRO A 241 -8.69 -5.97 -15.12
CA PRO A 241 -7.90 -5.02 -14.35
C PRO A 241 -7.86 -3.64 -15.00
N VAL A 242 -7.94 -2.59 -14.19
CA VAL A 242 -7.85 -1.20 -14.66
C VAL A 242 -6.68 -0.51 -13.96
N ARG A 243 -5.86 0.19 -14.73
CA ARG A 243 -4.81 1.08 -14.22
C ARG A 243 -5.31 2.53 -14.27
N TRP A 244 -5.34 3.18 -13.12
CA TRP A 244 -5.81 4.56 -13.00
C TRP A 244 -4.95 5.56 -13.78
N ASP A 245 -3.66 5.28 -13.93
CA ASP A 245 -2.63 6.13 -14.55
C ASP A 245 -2.43 5.85 -16.06
N ASP A 246 -3.08 4.84 -16.63
CA ASP A 246 -2.93 4.46 -18.04
C ASP A 246 -4.07 5.05 -18.91
N ALA A 247 -3.86 6.32 -19.31
CA ALA A 247 -4.80 7.02 -20.18
C ALA A 247 -4.81 6.53 -21.63
N ALA A 248 -3.81 5.76 -22.04
CA ALA A 248 -3.75 5.22 -23.40
C ALA A 248 -4.68 4.02 -23.57
N THR A 249 -4.85 3.22 -22.52
CA THR A 249 -5.62 1.97 -22.56
C THR A 249 -7.04 2.13 -22.00
N PHE A 250 -7.22 2.94 -20.94
CA PHE A 250 -8.47 2.97 -20.20
C PHE A 250 -9.18 4.33 -20.30
N PRO A 251 -10.50 4.34 -20.55
CA PRO A 251 -11.32 5.55 -20.52
C PRO A 251 -11.25 6.28 -19.17
N LEU A 252 -11.45 7.60 -19.19
CA LEU A 252 -11.37 8.47 -18.03
C LEU A 252 -12.25 7.99 -16.87
N GLU A 253 -13.52 7.62 -17.13
CA GLU A 253 -14.43 7.13 -16.11
C GLU A 253 -13.93 5.85 -15.44
N GLN A 254 -13.45 4.87 -16.23
CA GLN A 254 -12.92 3.62 -15.67
C GLN A 254 -11.72 3.88 -14.76
N ARG A 255 -10.81 4.77 -15.16
CA ARG A 255 -9.65 5.15 -14.36
C ARG A 255 -10.03 5.86 -13.07
N ALA A 256 -10.94 6.83 -13.15
CA ALA A 256 -11.43 7.55 -11.96
C ALA A 256 -12.16 6.62 -10.99
N ARG A 257 -12.99 5.70 -11.52
CA ARG A 257 -13.70 4.72 -10.70
C ARG A 257 -12.75 3.71 -10.05
N ALA A 258 -11.73 3.24 -10.77
CA ALA A 258 -10.70 2.36 -10.19
C ALA A 258 -9.89 3.08 -9.10
N TYR A 259 -9.58 4.37 -9.29
CA TYR A 259 -8.93 5.19 -8.28
C TYR A 259 -9.79 5.35 -7.01
N LEU A 260 -11.08 5.64 -7.16
CA LEU A 260 -12.02 5.78 -6.04
C LEU A 260 -12.24 4.44 -5.32
N ASP A 261 -12.32 3.32 -6.05
CA ASP A 261 -12.40 1.99 -5.46
C ASP A 261 -11.18 1.68 -4.58
N ALA A 262 -9.98 1.91 -5.09
CA ALA A 262 -8.75 1.62 -4.38
C ALA A 262 -8.51 2.52 -3.16
N ASN A 263 -8.90 3.81 -3.24
CA ASN A 263 -8.54 4.81 -2.24
C ASN A 263 -9.67 5.16 -1.26
N CYS A 264 -10.93 4.85 -1.60
CA CYS A 264 -12.10 5.35 -0.85
C CYS A 264 -13.10 4.26 -0.48
N ALA A 265 -13.31 3.24 -1.35
CA ALA A 265 -14.40 2.28 -1.19
C ALA A 265 -14.28 1.38 0.06
N HIS A 266 -13.07 1.18 0.59
CA HIS A 266 -12.88 0.39 1.81
C HIS A 266 -13.54 1.04 3.04
N CYS A 267 -13.73 2.37 3.04
CA CYS A 267 -14.51 3.09 4.04
C CYS A 267 -15.91 3.44 3.53
N HIS A 268 -16.02 3.87 2.27
CA HIS A 268 -17.27 4.33 1.64
C HIS A 268 -17.97 3.18 0.91
N ASN A 269 -18.63 2.31 1.67
CA ASN A 269 -19.46 1.21 1.22
C ASN A 269 -20.62 1.00 2.22
N PRO A 270 -21.65 0.17 1.93
CA PRO A 270 -22.84 0.04 2.76
C PRO A 270 -22.62 -0.43 4.20
N SER A 271 -21.51 -1.08 4.50
CA SER A 271 -21.18 -1.62 5.83
C SER A 271 -19.86 -1.06 6.41
N GLY A 272 -19.19 -0.20 5.65
CA GLY A 272 -17.88 0.35 6.02
C GLY A 272 -17.94 1.44 7.08
N PRO A 273 -16.80 1.83 7.64
CA PRO A 273 -16.73 2.82 8.72
C PRO A 273 -17.27 4.21 8.34
N ALA A 274 -17.45 4.52 7.06
CA ALA A 274 -18.04 5.76 6.57
C ALA A 274 -19.45 5.56 5.94
N ASP A 275 -20.16 4.48 6.28
CA ASP A 275 -21.50 4.15 5.78
C ASP A 275 -22.51 5.29 6.00
N THR A 276 -22.42 5.98 7.16
CA THR A 276 -23.29 7.12 7.51
C THR A 276 -23.20 8.27 6.51
N SER A 277 -22.14 8.37 5.72
CA SER A 277 -22.05 9.33 4.62
C SER A 277 -23.04 9.02 3.49
N GLY A 278 -23.48 7.77 3.38
CA GLY A 278 -24.28 7.26 2.26
C GLY A 278 -23.56 7.29 0.92
N LEU A 279 -22.20 7.40 0.92
CA LEU A 279 -21.37 7.27 -0.27
C LEU A 279 -20.92 5.82 -0.43
N HIS A 280 -21.06 5.28 -1.64
CA HIS A 280 -20.60 3.97 -2.04
C HIS A 280 -19.72 4.13 -3.27
N LEU A 281 -18.40 3.90 -3.10
CA LEU A 281 -17.40 4.26 -4.11
C LEU A 281 -16.73 3.05 -4.78
N GLY A 282 -17.28 1.84 -4.56
CA GLY A 282 -16.81 0.62 -5.22
C GLY A 282 -17.05 0.62 -6.73
N LEU A 283 -16.27 -0.17 -7.46
CA LEU A 283 -16.37 -0.26 -8.93
C LEU A 283 -17.75 -0.68 -9.44
N ASP A 284 -18.46 -1.52 -8.69
CA ASP A 284 -19.78 -2.03 -9.08
C ASP A 284 -20.95 -1.09 -8.77
N GLN A 285 -20.67 -0.01 -8.02
CA GLN A 285 -21.71 0.96 -7.70
C GLN A 285 -22.15 1.69 -8.98
N PRO A 286 -23.45 1.72 -9.32
CA PRO A 286 -23.94 2.57 -10.40
C PRO A 286 -23.61 4.03 -10.18
N LEU A 287 -23.49 4.80 -11.27
CA LEU A 287 -23.30 6.24 -11.18
C LEU A 287 -24.65 6.91 -10.82
N ASP A 288 -24.90 7.03 -9.54
CA ASP A 288 -26.14 7.53 -8.97
C ASP A 288 -25.91 8.40 -7.73
N ARG A 289 -26.95 8.60 -6.94
CA ARG A 289 -26.87 9.37 -5.69
C ARG A 289 -25.90 8.73 -4.66
N HIS A 290 -25.76 7.42 -4.63
CA HIS A 290 -24.81 6.76 -3.73
C HIS A 290 -23.34 6.96 -4.14
N THR A 291 -23.06 7.18 -5.42
CA THR A 291 -21.74 7.61 -5.87
C THR A 291 -21.43 9.07 -5.49
N GLY A 292 -22.44 9.80 -5.03
CA GLY A 292 -22.35 11.22 -4.65
C GLY A 292 -22.97 12.18 -5.64
N LEU A 293 -23.53 11.69 -6.76
CA LEU A 293 -24.10 12.52 -7.82
C LEU A 293 -25.34 13.29 -7.30
N CYS A 294 -25.28 14.62 -7.31
CA CYS A 294 -26.31 15.51 -6.76
C CYS A 294 -26.76 15.13 -5.32
N LYS A 295 -25.85 14.55 -4.56
CA LYS A 295 -26.11 14.11 -3.19
C LYS A 295 -25.71 15.22 -2.21
N PRO A 296 -26.66 15.79 -1.43
CA PRO A 296 -26.32 16.69 -0.34
C PRO A 296 -25.46 15.95 0.72
N PRO A 297 -24.52 16.63 1.36
CA PRO A 297 -23.69 16.03 2.39
C PRO A 297 -24.50 15.69 3.64
N VAL A 298 -24.06 14.67 4.39
CA VAL A 298 -24.61 14.32 5.69
C VAL A 298 -23.61 14.75 6.76
N ALA A 299 -23.98 15.74 7.60
CA ALA A 299 -23.22 16.15 8.79
C ALA A 299 -21.72 16.44 8.56
N VAL A 300 -21.35 17.07 7.46
CA VAL A 300 -19.94 17.24 7.04
C VAL A 300 -19.25 18.50 7.61
N GLY A 301 -19.99 19.40 8.27
CA GLY A 301 -19.44 20.62 8.89
C GLY A 301 -18.59 21.45 7.93
N ARG A 302 -17.37 21.83 8.36
CA ARG A 302 -16.40 22.59 7.51
C ARG A 302 -15.94 21.79 6.28
N GLY A 303 -16.05 20.47 6.30
CA GLY A 303 -15.68 19.60 5.19
C GLY A 303 -16.54 19.79 3.95
N SER A 304 -17.68 20.49 4.02
CA SER A 304 -18.46 20.88 2.83
C SER A 304 -17.82 22.02 2.03
N GLY A 305 -17.05 22.88 2.69
CA GLY A 305 -16.53 24.10 2.06
C GLY A 305 -17.67 24.95 1.43
N ASN A 306 -18.86 24.96 2.03
CA ASN A 306 -20.11 25.60 1.54
C ASN A 306 -20.59 25.08 0.17
N ARG A 307 -20.21 23.86 -0.23
CA ARG A 307 -20.65 23.21 -1.45
C ARG A 307 -21.93 22.43 -1.21
N PRO A 308 -22.89 22.43 -2.17
CA PRO A 308 -24.22 21.83 -1.94
C PRO A 308 -24.21 20.30 -2.09
N TYR A 309 -23.29 19.73 -2.89
CA TYR A 309 -23.33 18.31 -3.25
C TYR A 309 -21.96 17.64 -3.17
N ASP A 310 -21.97 16.34 -2.92
CA ASP A 310 -20.74 15.52 -2.92
C ASP A 310 -20.10 15.52 -4.32
N ILE A 311 -20.89 15.36 -5.39
CA ILE A 311 -20.49 15.55 -6.79
C ILE A 311 -21.52 16.44 -7.49
N THR A 312 -21.07 17.57 -8.05
CA THR A 312 -21.83 18.43 -8.95
C THR A 312 -21.39 18.17 -10.38
N PRO A 313 -22.22 17.54 -11.25
CA PRO A 313 -21.84 17.21 -12.63
C PRO A 313 -21.34 18.43 -13.41
N GLY A 314 -20.24 18.26 -14.14
CA GLY A 314 -19.61 19.33 -14.92
C GLY A 314 -18.88 20.39 -14.09
N ARG A 315 -18.94 20.33 -12.73
CA ARG A 315 -18.45 21.40 -11.86
C ARG A 315 -17.60 20.85 -10.71
N PRO A 316 -16.38 20.39 -10.98
CA PRO A 316 -15.51 19.80 -9.95
C PRO A 316 -15.22 20.79 -8.80
N ALA A 317 -15.03 22.09 -9.08
CA ALA A 317 -14.79 23.09 -8.04
C ALA A 317 -15.97 23.29 -7.06
N GLU A 318 -17.19 22.93 -7.46
CA GLU A 318 -18.40 22.98 -6.64
C GLU A 318 -18.70 21.62 -5.96
N SER A 319 -17.81 20.62 -6.13
CA SER A 319 -17.97 19.28 -5.58
C SER A 319 -17.20 19.11 -4.27
N ILE A 320 -17.88 18.63 -3.22
CA ILE A 320 -17.28 18.37 -1.90
C ILE A 320 -16.17 17.35 -2.00
N MET A 321 -16.33 16.30 -2.81
CA MET A 321 -15.33 15.25 -3.02
C MET A 321 -13.99 15.85 -3.41
N VAL A 322 -13.95 16.70 -4.44
CA VAL A 322 -12.73 17.38 -4.91
C VAL A 322 -12.18 18.31 -3.83
N TYR A 323 -13.04 19.08 -3.20
CA TYR A 323 -12.65 20.01 -2.13
C TYR A 323 -11.90 19.27 -1.02
N ARG A 324 -12.43 18.15 -0.53
CA ARG A 324 -11.80 17.36 0.52
C ARG A 324 -10.51 16.65 0.06
N MET A 325 -10.47 16.16 -1.17
CA MET A 325 -9.27 15.54 -1.74
C MET A 325 -8.10 16.53 -1.85
N ARG A 326 -8.38 17.81 -2.12
CA ARG A 326 -7.40 18.89 -2.29
C ARG A 326 -6.93 19.54 -0.98
N HIS A 327 -7.43 19.10 0.18
CA HIS A 327 -7.06 19.67 1.48
C HIS A 327 -6.13 18.75 2.27
N ASN A 328 -5.24 19.40 3.05
CA ASN A 328 -4.38 18.73 4.05
C ASN A 328 -4.82 19.03 5.50
N ASP A 329 -5.80 19.95 5.73
CA ASP A 329 -6.38 20.14 7.06
C ASP A 329 -7.09 18.84 7.49
N PRO A 330 -6.67 18.18 8.58
CA PRO A 330 -7.27 16.91 9.02
C PRO A 330 -8.78 16.99 9.27
N ALA A 331 -9.33 18.19 9.56
CA ALA A 331 -10.77 18.38 9.74
C ALA A 331 -11.55 18.47 8.40
N ILE A 332 -10.86 18.51 7.27
CA ILE A 332 -11.43 18.66 5.93
C ILE A 332 -10.99 17.50 5.02
N ALA A 333 -9.74 17.11 5.12
CA ALA A 333 -9.10 16.17 4.19
C ALA A 333 -9.85 14.82 4.06
N MET A 334 -9.83 14.26 2.86
CA MET A 334 -10.19 12.87 2.58
C MET A 334 -9.14 12.24 1.65
N PRO A 335 -8.71 11.00 1.94
CA PRO A 335 -8.93 10.20 3.15
C PRO A 335 -8.47 10.88 4.44
N GLU A 336 -9.12 10.58 5.55
CA GLU A 336 -8.77 11.11 6.89
C GLU A 336 -7.49 10.47 7.45
N LEU A 337 -7.22 9.24 7.06
CA LEU A 337 -6.06 8.45 7.47
C LEU A 337 -5.21 8.04 6.27
N GLY A 338 -3.91 7.84 6.50
CA GLY A 338 -2.99 7.28 5.51
C GLY A 338 -2.41 8.27 4.51
N ARG A 339 -2.67 9.58 4.68
CA ARG A 339 -2.01 10.64 3.93
C ARG A 339 -1.84 11.92 4.75
N SER A 340 -0.77 12.64 4.47
CA SER A 340 -0.46 13.99 4.98
C SER A 340 -0.32 15.02 3.85
N VAL A 341 -0.12 14.55 2.61
CA VAL A 341 -0.04 15.41 1.41
C VAL A 341 -1.14 15.09 0.41
N VAL A 342 -1.47 16.06 -0.45
CA VAL A 342 -2.44 15.85 -1.53
C VAL A 342 -1.84 14.93 -2.61
N HIS A 343 -2.64 14.00 -3.10
CA HIS A 343 -2.33 13.25 -4.33
C HIS A 343 -2.77 14.10 -5.52
N GLU A 344 -1.85 14.87 -6.08
CA GLU A 344 -2.17 15.84 -7.12
C GLU A 344 -2.75 15.18 -8.37
N GLU A 345 -2.12 14.10 -8.83
CA GLU A 345 -2.48 13.36 -10.04
C GLU A 345 -3.84 12.63 -9.88
N GLY A 346 -4.07 12.03 -8.71
CA GLY A 346 -5.35 11.37 -8.40
C GLY A 346 -6.50 12.36 -8.25
N SER A 347 -6.23 13.51 -7.64
CA SER A 347 -7.21 14.59 -7.53
C SER A 347 -7.56 15.18 -8.91
N ALA A 348 -6.56 15.42 -9.76
CA ALA A 348 -6.76 15.91 -11.13
C ALA A 348 -7.54 14.90 -12.00
N LEU A 349 -7.32 13.60 -11.81
CA LEU A 349 -8.09 12.55 -12.48
C LEU A 349 -9.58 12.63 -12.11
N VAL A 350 -9.90 12.72 -10.82
CA VAL A 350 -11.29 12.81 -10.33
C VAL A 350 -11.95 14.12 -10.76
N GLU A 351 -11.21 15.24 -10.73
CA GLU A 351 -11.68 16.54 -11.26
C GLU A 351 -12.05 16.44 -12.73
N SER A 352 -11.16 15.86 -13.55
CA SER A 352 -11.40 15.68 -14.99
C SER A 352 -12.61 14.80 -15.26
N TRP A 353 -12.77 13.73 -14.48
CA TRP A 353 -13.93 12.87 -14.58
C TRP A 353 -15.23 13.62 -14.24
N ILE A 354 -15.27 14.33 -13.10
CA ILE A 354 -16.46 15.12 -12.71
C ILE A 354 -16.76 16.19 -13.75
N ALA A 355 -15.75 16.86 -14.32
CA ALA A 355 -15.92 17.84 -15.38
C ALA A 355 -16.56 17.26 -16.66
N SER A 356 -16.34 15.95 -16.92
CA SER A 356 -16.90 15.27 -18.09
C SER A 356 -18.34 14.75 -17.87
N LEU A 357 -18.85 14.76 -16.62
CA LEU A 357 -20.18 14.26 -16.31
C LEU A 357 -21.26 15.21 -16.88
N PRO A 358 -22.26 14.66 -17.61
CA PRO A 358 -23.37 15.44 -18.12
C PRO A 358 -24.39 15.75 -17.01
N GLY A 359 -25.20 16.77 -17.24
CA GLY A 359 -26.32 17.14 -16.38
C GLY A 359 -26.01 18.30 -15.43
N ASN A 360 -26.93 18.54 -14.55
CA ASN A 360 -26.86 19.52 -13.47
C ASN A 360 -27.69 19.02 -12.27
N CYS A 361 -27.43 19.58 -11.14
CA CYS A 361 -28.27 19.40 -9.96
C CYS A 361 -29.23 20.60 -9.84
#